data_8cd78035ec50a78bdd0f6cefe74fed7e
#
_entry.id   8cd78035ec50a78bdd0f6cefe74fed7e
#
_cell.length_a   1.000
_cell.length_b   1.000
_cell.length_c   1.000
_cell.angle_alpha   90.00
_cell.angle_beta   90.00
_cell.angle_gamma   90.00
#
_symmetry.space_group_name_H-M   'P 1'
#
loop_
_entity.id
_entity.type
_entity.pdbx_description
1 polymer ?
#
loop_
_entity_poly.entity_id
_entity_poly.type
_entity_poly.pdbx_seq_one_letter_code
_entity_poly.pdbx_strand_id
1 'polypeptide(L)'
;MTKSCLLCNYNKFEIISSKIRDSKNHKIIKCKKCNHIQIFPVPTINEDKKFYDKNLQDKNINYFGGMKEHRKKSLDDTVRRVNMIKKHIKKSDRILEIGSGHGFFVE
;
A
#
# COMPACT_ATOMS: atom_id res chain seq x y z
N MET A 1 11.31 20.19 3.62
CA MET A 1 11.04 19.02 2.73
C MET A 1 12.34 18.28 2.49
N THR A 2 12.41 17.04 2.88
CA THR A 2 13.60 16.20 2.69
C THR A 2 13.81 15.96 1.20
N LYS A 3 14.84 16.61 0.64
CA LYS A 3 15.28 16.38 -0.75
C LYS A 3 16.19 15.16 -0.88
N SER A 4 16.14 14.25 0.10
CA SER A 4 17.03 13.09 0.19
C SER A 4 16.23 11.78 0.33
N CYS A 5 16.89 10.69 0.02
CA CYS A 5 16.39 9.35 0.21
C CYS A 5 16.11 9.06 1.69
N LEU A 6 14.91 8.59 2.00
CA LEU A 6 14.48 8.26 3.38
C LEU A 6 15.33 7.14 4.01
N LEU A 7 15.95 6.29 3.18
CA LEU A 7 16.72 5.15 3.65
C LEU A 7 18.22 5.43 3.81
N CYS A 8 18.83 6.18 2.87
CA CYS A 8 20.29 6.35 2.85
C CYS A 8 20.76 7.82 2.74
N ASN A 9 19.85 8.78 2.84
CA ASN A 9 20.08 10.23 2.77
C ASN A 9 20.73 10.74 1.47
N TYR A 10 20.84 9.88 0.43
CA TYR A 10 21.38 10.30 -0.86
C TYR A 10 20.38 11.18 -1.62
N ASN A 11 20.86 12.14 -2.40
CA ASN A 11 20.02 13.20 -3.00
C ASN A 11 19.84 13.11 -4.52
N LYS A 12 20.34 12.06 -5.18
CA LYS A 12 20.13 11.86 -6.62
C LYS A 12 19.14 10.74 -6.86
N PHE A 13 18.17 11.02 -7.74
CA PHE A 13 17.02 10.13 -8.01
C PHE A 13 16.79 9.98 -9.51
N GLU A 14 16.14 8.90 -9.84
CA GLU A 14 15.51 8.62 -11.13
C GLU A 14 14.00 8.68 -10.95
N ILE A 15 13.28 9.30 -11.90
CA ILE A 15 11.81 9.32 -11.89
C ILE A 15 11.32 8.03 -12.51
N ILE A 16 10.61 7.20 -11.73
CA ILE A 16 9.98 5.96 -12.19
C ILE A 16 8.61 6.25 -12.81
N SER A 17 7.82 7.10 -12.15
CA SER A 17 6.49 7.49 -12.64
C SER A 17 6.15 8.91 -12.17
N SER A 18 5.57 9.68 -13.08
CA SER A 18 4.96 10.98 -12.77
C SER A 18 3.47 10.87 -12.46
N LYS A 19 2.87 9.66 -12.55
CA LYS A 19 1.46 9.41 -12.28
C LYS A 19 1.30 8.54 -11.04
N ILE A 20 0.52 9.02 -10.09
CA ILE A 20 0.08 8.29 -8.90
C ILE A 20 -1.45 8.35 -8.88
N ARG A 21 -2.09 7.22 -8.53
CA ARG A 21 -3.56 7.07 -8.58
C ARG A 21 -4.31 8.19 -7.85
N ASP A 22 -3.87 8.52 -6.66
CA ASP A 22 -4.62 9.39 -5.74
C ASP A 22 -3.97 10.78 -5.55
N SER A 23 -2.99 11.15 -6.38
CA SER A 23 -2.31 12.43 -6.29
C SER A 23 -1.79 12.95 -7.63
N LYS A 24 -2.01 14.25 -7.86
CA LYS A 24 -1.46 14.98 -9.02
C LYS A 24 -0.11 15.64 -8.72
N ASN A 25 0.23 15.81 -7.45
CA ASN A 25 1.39 16.58 -7.00
C ASN A 25 2.59 15.71 -6.62
N HIS A 26 2.41 14.39 -6.62
CA HIS A 26 3.43 13.43 -6.24
C HIS A 26 3.88 12.61 -7.45
N LYS A 27 5.07 12.06 -7.35
CA LYS A 27 5.68 11.14 -8.31
C LYS A 27 6.40 10.02 -7.58
N ILE A 28 6.70 8.95 -8.27
CA ILE A 28 7.51 7.84 -7.75
C ILE A 28 8.94 8.04 -8.23
N ILE A 29 9.88 8.04 -7.30
CA ILE A 29 11.31 8.17 -7.56
C ILE A 29 12.08 6.99 -7.00
N LYS A 30 13.21 6.67 -7.62
CA LYS A 30 14.16 5.64 -7.21
C LYS A 30 15.50 6.28 -6.85
N CYS A 31 16.03 5.97 -5.69
CA CYS A 31 17.34 6.42 -5.26
C CYS A 31 18.44 5.77 -6.10
N LYS A 32 19.34 6.59 -6.66
CA LYS A 32 20.46 6.09 -7.49
C LYS A 32 21.56 5.39 -6.68
N LYS A 33 21.55 5.49 -5.34
CA LYS A 33 22.55 4.85 -4.48
C LYS A 33 22.08 3.50 -3.93
N CYS A 34 20.90 3.45 -3.31
CA CYS A 34 20.41 2.24 -2.62
C CYS A 34 19.21 1.57 -3.32
N ASN A 35 18.77 2.08 -4.47
CA ASN A 35 17.62 1.62 -5.23
C ASN A 35 16.27 1.71 -4.48
N HIS A 36 16.20 2.37 -3.33
CA HIS A 36 14.95 2.59 -2.61
C HIS A 36 13.98 3.38 -3.47
N ILE A 37 12.73 2.90 -3.54
CA ILE A 37 11.64 3.55 -4.27
C ILE A 37 10.74 4.26 -3.25
N GLN A 38 10.46 5.53 -3.47
CA GLN A 38 9.64 6.35 -2.57
C GLN A 38 8.74 7.32 -3.35
N ILE A 39 7.68 7.78 -2.69
CA ILE A 39 6.86 8.91 -3.17
C ILE A 39 7.64 10.21 -2.95
N PHE A 40 7.56 11.13 -3.92
CA PHE A 40 8.18 12.44 -3.84
C PHE A 40 7.26 13.56 -4.36
N PRO A 41 7.13 14.71 -3.64
CA PRO A 41 7.63 14.93 -2.28
C PRO A 41 7.05 13.92 -1.29
N VAL A 42 7.75 13.68 -0.18
CA VAL A 42 7.23 12.78 0.88
C VAL A 42 6.00 13.44 1.50
N PRO A 43 4.86 12.73 1.57
CA PRO A 43 3.66 13.27 2.20
C PRO A 43 3.93 13.70 3.65
N THR A 44 3.34 14.80 4.04
CA THR A 44 3.37 15.25 5.44
C THR A 44 2.39 14.44 6.28
N ILE A 45 2.58 14.41 7.60
CA ILE A 45 1.65 13.76 8.54
C ILE A 45 0.21 14.30 8.36
N ASN A 46 0.06 15.59 8.07
CA ASN A 46 -1.25 16.20 7.85
C ASN A 46 -1.90 15.76 6.53
N GLU A 47 -1.10 15.56 5.48
CA GLU A 47 -1.59 15.04 4.19
C GLU A 47 -2.03 13.59 4.35
N ASP A 48 -1.23 12.76 5.02
CA ASP A 48 -1.59 11.38 5.34
C ASP A 48 -2.86 11.30 6.18
N LYS A 49 -2.95 12.10 7.24
CA LYS A 49 -4.16 12.17 8.07
C LYS A 49 -5.39 12.54 7.26
N LYS A 50 -5.32 13.58 6.43
CA LYS A 50 -6.43 13.97 5.55
C LYS A 50 -6.82 12.89 4.55
N PHE A 51 -5.85 12.14 4.05
CA PHE A 51 -6.09 11.02 3.14
C PHE A 51 -6.88 9.91 3.83
N TYR A 52 -6.49 9.50 5.04
CA TYR A 52 -7.18 8.46 5.80
C TYR A 52 -8.50 8.93 6.40
N ASP A 53 -8.59 10.16 6.93
CA ASP A 53 -9.83 10.71 7.52
C ASP A 53 -10.97 10.84 6.50
N LYS A 54 -10.65 11.00 5.22
CA LYS A 54 -11.65 11.09 4.14
C LYS A 54 -12.23 9.74 3.71
N ASN A 55 -11.81 8.65 4.34
CA ASN A 55 -12.24 7.29 3.99
C ASN A 55 -12.23 7.02 2.48
N LEU A 56 -11.17 7.46 1.81
CA LEU A 56 -11.05 7.30 0.34
C LEU A 56 -11.09 5.83 -0.07
N GLN A 57 -10.65 4.93 0.81
CA GLN A 57 -10.74 3.49 0.58
C GLN A 57 -12.21 3.02 0.55
N ASP A 58 -13.04 3.50 1.47
CA ASP A 58 -14.47 3.14 1.53
C ASP A 58 -15.24 3.70 0.36
N LYS A 59 -14.89 4.90 -0.11
CA LYS A 59 -15.48 5.46 -1.33
C LYS A 59 -15.15 4.63 -2.56
N ASN A 60 -13.92 4.12 -2.68
CA ASN A 60 -13.53 3.23 -3.74
C ASN A 60 -14.30 1.90 -3.70
N ILE A 61 -14.55 1.34 -2.50
CA ILE A 61 -15.33 0.12 -2.34
C ILE A 61 -16.76 0.32 -2.80
N ASN A 62 -17.39 1.42 -2.41
CA ASN A 62 -18.75 1.75 -2.84
C ASN A 62 -18.84 1.95 -4.36
N TYR A 63 -17.83 2.57 -4.97
CA TYR A 63 -17.75 2.71 -6.43
C TYR A 63 -17.67 1.35 -7.15
N PHE A 64 -17.04 0.35 -6.56
CA PHE A 64 -16.92 -1.00 -7.13
C PHE A 64 -18.05 -1.96 -6.75
N GLY A 65 -19.20 -1.49 -6.27
CA GLY A 65 -20.36 -2.32 -5.98
C GLY A 65 -20.45 -2.80 -4.52
N GLY A 66 -19.74 -2.15 -3.61
CA GLY A 66 -19.78 -2.42 -2.19
C GLY A 66 -18.86 -3.56 -1.72
N MET A 67 -18.93 -3.85 -0.42
CA MET A 67 -18.02 -4.79 0.26
C MET A 67 -18.10 -6.22 -0.32
N LYS A 68 -19.30 -6.68 -0.64
CA LYS A 68 -19.53 -8.04 -1.18
C LYS A 68 -18.83 -8.23 -2.52
N GLU A 69 -18.96 -7.28 -3.43
CA GLU A 69 -18.30 -7.33 -4.74
C GLU A 69 -16.79 -7.15 -4.62
N HIS A 70 -16.34 -6.31 -3.70
CA HIS A 70 -14.91 -6.16 -3.41
C HIS A 70 -14.31 -7.46 -2.89
N ARG A 71 -14.97 -8.15 -1.95
CA ARG A 71 -14.55 -9.46 -1.44
C ARG A 71 -14.48 -10.50 -2.57
N LYS A 72 -15.49 -10.56 -3.43
CA LYS A 72 -15.52 -11.48 -4.57
C LYS A 72 -14.34 -11.25 -5.54
N LYS A 73 -14.05 -9.98 -5.86
CA LYS A 73 -12.91 -9.62 -6.73
C LYS A 73 -11.55 -9.89 -6.08
N SER A 74 -11.48 -9.86 -4.76
CA SER A 74 -10.24 -10.14 -4.01
C SER A 74 -10.04 -11.62 -3.70
N LEU A 75 -11.02 -12.49 -4.01
CA LEU A 75 -11.01 -13.89 -3.60
C LEU A 75 -9.81 -14.65 -4.16
N ASP A 76 -9.51 -14.51 -5.43
CA ASP A 76 -8.40 -15.22 -6.08
C ASP A 76 -7.05 -14.85 -5.46
N ASP A 77 -6.84 -13.56 -5.17
CA ASP A 77 -5.62 -13.11 -4.49
C ASP A 77 -5.57 -13.60 -3.03
N THR A 78 -6.69 -13.61 -2.34
CA THR A 78 -6.81 -14.15 -0.97
C THR A 78 -6.44 -15.63 -0.96
N VAL A 79 -7.02 -16.44 -1.85
CA VAL A 79 -6.73 -17.88 -1.98
C VAL A 79 -5.26 -18.10 -2.31
N ARG A 80 -4.71 -17.35 -3.24
CA ARG A 80 -3.28 -17.42 -3.60
C ARG A 80 -2.40 -17.17 -2.37
N ARG A 81 -2.66 -16.12 -1.59
CA ARG A 81 -1.88 -15.79 -0.38
C ARG A 81 -2.02 -16.87 0.70
N VAL A 82 -3.24 -17.35 0.95
CA VAL A 82 -3.47 -18.47 1.89
C VAL A 82 -2.66 -19.70 1.48
N ASN A 83 -2.68 -20.08 0.20
CA ASN A 83 -1.93 -21.23 -0.29
C ASN A 83 -0.40 -21.06 -0.17
N MET A 84 0.11 -19.83 -0.27
CA MET A 84 1.53 -19.54 -0.04
C MET A 84 1.95 -19.83 1.40
N ILE A 85 1.17 -19.38 2.38
CA ILE A 85 1.56 -19.48 3.79
C ILE A 85 1.12 -20.80 4.45
N LYS A 86 0.07 -21.46 3.94
CA LYS A 86 -0.54 -22.67 4.50
C LYS A 86 0.48 -23.79 4.84
N LYS A 87 1.51 -23.94 4.01
CA LYS A 87 2.56 -24.93 4.22
C LYS A 87 3.55 -24.57 5.34
N HIS A 88 3.54 -23.32 5.81
CA HIS A 88 4.46 -22.80 6.83
C HIS A 88 3.82 -22.61 8.18
N ILE A 89 2.49 -22.80 8.30
CA ILE A 89 1.71 -22.58 9.52
C ILE A 89 1.06 -23.87 9.98
N LYS A 90 0.90 -24.00 11.30
CA LYS A 90 0.18 -25.09 11.97
C LYS A 90 -1.16 -24.58 12.50
N LYS A 91 -2.11 -25.49 12.75
CA LYS A 91 -3.44 -25.11 13.27
C LYS A 91 -3.39 -24.39 14.62
N SER A 92 -2.33 -24.63 15.41
CA SER A 92 -2.12 -23.98 16.72
C SER A 92 -1.45 -22.60 16.62
N ASP A 93 -0.98 -22.19 15.44
CA ASP A 93 -0.26 -20.93 15.30
C ASP A 93 -1.21 -19.72 15.37
N ARG A 94 -0.71 -18.65 15.96
CA ARG A 94 -1.38 -17.35 15.97
C ARG A 94 -0.82 -16.49 14.86
N ILE A 95 -1.70 -15.94 14.04
CA ILE A 95 -1.32 -15.12 12.89
C ILE A 95 -1.67 -13.66 13.17
N LEU A 96 -0.73 -12.76 12.86
CA LEU A 96 -0.95 -11.32 12.82
C LEU A 96 -0.68 -10.81 11.40
N GLU A 97 -1.67 -10.17 10.78
CA GLU A 97 -1.51 -9.48 9.52
C GLU A 97 -1.42 -7.97 9.75
N ILE A 98 -0.29 -7.37 9.31
CA ILE A 98 -0.10 -5.92 9.34
C ILE A 98 -0.58 -5.35 8.01
N GLY A 99 -1.42 -4.31 8.04
CA GLY A 99 -2.00 -3.72 6.84
C GLY A 99 -3.11 -4.59 6.21
N SER A 100 -3.89 -5.28 7.05
CA SER A 100 -4.93 -6.22 6.63
C SER A 100 -6.06 -5.63 5.78
N GLY A 101 -6.19 -4.31 5.72
CA GLY A 101 -7.30 -3.65 5.03
C GLY A 101 -8.64 -4.09 5.65
N HIS A 102 -9.43 -4.88 4.90
CA HIS A 102 -10.72 -5.39 5.35
C HIS A 102 -10.65 -6.77 6.03
N GLY A 103 -9.46 -7.31 6.22
CA GLY A 103 -9.23 -8.55 6.96
C GLY A 103 -9.60 -9.83 6.21
N PHE A 104 -9.88 -9.80 4.92
CA PHE A 104 -10.29 -10.98 4.13
C PHE A 104 -9.30 -12.14 4.14
N PHE A 105 -8.04 -11.87 4.42
CA PHE A 105 -6.99 -12.87 4.41
C PHE A 105 -6.92 -13.69 5.71
N VAL A 106 -7.23 -13.07 6.86
CA VAL A 106 -7.18 -13.71 8.20
C VAL A 106 -8.53 -14.26 8.65
N GLU A 107 -9.58 -14.06 7.88
CA GLU A 107 -10.94 -14.56 8.10
C GLU A 107 -11.06 -16.05 7.78
#